data_86e229de1bee90c5423536d2d692932e
#
_entry.id   86e229de1bee90c5423536d2d692932e
#
_cell.length_a   1.000
_cell.length_b   1.000
_cell.length_c   1.000
_cell.angle_alpha   90.00
_cell.angle_beta   90.00
_cell.angle_gamma   90.00
#
_symmetry.space_group_name_H-M   'P 1'
#
loop_
_entity.id
_entity.type
_entity.pdbx_description
1 polymer ?
#
loop_
_entity_poly.entity_id
_entity_poly.type
_entity_poly.pdbx_seq_one_letter_code
_entity_poly.pdbx_strand_id
1 'polypeptide(L)'
;MPDRVDLDRVLRVAEPGEMASLMAFADAVRRESVGDGVLLRGIIEFSNVCRNECLYCGLNRRNTRLTRYRLTRDEILAAAQNICRAGIKTIVLQSGEEDNLDAVWLREVIAGVRSCMDAAVTLCVGERSREEYQLWKQAGADRYLLKIETSDPGLYGELHPGMSFENRTRCLEDLTDLNYQVGSGNLVGLKGQTVESLIGDLEFFKRGRFDMVSVSPFIPHPQTPLAGEPAGDLQMTLKMIALTRIVCPKAHIPASTAIGSLHGRDERPRALAAGANVLMPNFTPAPYRQQYEIYPNKRCVTEDAGACPGCMERMVAAMGRRVDYARGDALRLKSDADLAKALCD
;
A
#
# COMPACT_ATOMS: atom_id res chain seq x y z
N MET A 1 -16.10 18.23 7.71
CA MET A 1 -15.79 16.98 7.01
C MET A 1 -16.94 16.67 6.09
N PRO A 2 -16.69 16.20 4.84
CA PRO A 2 -17.77 15.90 3.91
C PRO A 2 -18.69 14.81 4.46
N ASP A 3 -19.98 14.99 4.25
CA ASP A 3 -20.99 13.98 4.54
C ASP A 3 -21.16 13.00 3.36
N ARG A 4 -22.07 12.03 3.50
CA ARG A 4 -22.28 11.01 2.46
C ARG A 4 -22.82 11.61 1.16
N VAL A 5 -23.61 12.67 1.21
CA VAL A 5 -24.16 13.37 0.05
C VAL A 5 -23.06 14.12 -0.70
N ASP A 6 -22.14 14.75 0.04
CA ASP A 6 -20.98 15.40 -0.55
C ASP A 6 -20.07 14.39 -1.25
N LEU A 7 -19.82 13.23 -0.63
CA LEU A 7 -19.00 12.17 -1.21
C LEU A 7 -19.63 11.61 -2.50
N ASP A 8 -20.92 11.34 -2.50
CA ASP A 8 -21.66 10.85 -3.69
C ASP A 8 -21.55 11.85 -4.84
N ARG A 9 -21.83 13.14 -4.58
CA ARG A 9 -21.72 14.19 -5.58
C ARG A 9 -20.33 14.25 -6.19
N VAL A 10 -19.27 14.28 -5.38
CA VAL A 10 -17.89 14.38 -5.85
C VAL A 10 -17.47 13.16 -6.67
N LEU A 11 -17.88 11.96 -6.26
CA LEU A 11 -17.54 10.75 -7.01
C LEU A 11 -18.24 10.69 -8.37
N ARG A 12 -19.49 11.20 -8.50
CA ARG A 12 -20.24 11.18 -9.75
C ARG A 12 -19.88 12.31 -10.72
N VAL A 13 -19.30 13.38 -10.22
CA VAL A 13 -18.94 14.54 -11.07
C VAL A 13 -17.81 14.19 -12.03
N ALA A 14 -17.94 14.62 -13.29
CA ALA A 14 -16.94 14.40 -14.34
C ALA A 14 -16.24 15.69 -14.82
N GLU A 15 -16.63 16.86 -14.30
CA GLU A 15 -16.13 18.15 -14.78
C GLU A 15 -14.65 18.36 -14.43
N PRO A 16 -13.78 18.69 -15.42
CA PRO A 16 -12.34 18.85 -15.19
C PRO A 16 -11.98 19.92 -14.15
N GLY A 17 -12.74 21.02 -14.07
CA GLY A 17 -12.51 22.09 -13.11
C GLY A 17 -12.76 21.68 -11.67
N GLU A 18 -13.76 20.84 -11.42
CA GLU A 18 -14.07 20.31 -10.09
C GLU A 18 -13.01 19.28 -9.64
N MET A 19 -12.51 18.48 -10.59
CA MET A 19 -11.41 17.56 -10.30
C MET A 19 -10.14 18.31 -9.88
N ALA A 20 -9.79 19.38 -10.57
CA ALA A 20 -8.63 20.21 -10.21
C ALA A 20 -8.81 20.85 -8.82
N SER A 21 -9.99 21.34 -8.52
CA SER A 21 -10.33 21.92 -7.20
C SER A 21 -10.26 20.89 -6.08
N LEU A 22 -10.77 19.68 -6.32
CA LEU A 22 -10.69 18.56 -5.37
C LEU A 22 -9.24 18.19 -5.05
N MET A 23 -8.42 18.04 -6.10
CA MET A 23 -7.00 17.69 -5.93
C MET A 23 -6.25 18.79 -5.19
N ALA A 24 -6.47 20.07 -5.52
CA ALA A 24 -5.85 21.20 -4.85
C ALA A 24 -6.24 21.25 -3.34
N PHE A 25 -7.51 21.00 -3.03
CA PHE A 25 -7.96 20.95 -1.64
C PHE A 25 -7.34 19.77 -0.88
N ALA A 26 -7.32 18.57 -1.48
CA ALA A 26 -6.66 17.40 -0.89
C ALA A 26 -5.16 17.62 -0.66
N ASP A 27 -4.47 18.30 -1.60
CA ASP A 27 -3.06 18.65 -1.43
C ASP A 27 -2.85 19.67 -0.31
N ALA A 28 -3.74 20.65 -0.14
CA ALA A 28 -3.69 21.58 0.98
C ALA A 28 -3.88 20.82 2.33
N VAL A 29 -4.86 19.92 2.43
CA VAL A 29 -5.04 19.05 3.60
C VAL A 29 -3.80 18.20 3.87
N ARG A 30 -3.19 17.63 2.82
CA ARG A 30 -1.96 16.86 2.95
C ARG A 30 -0.83 17.73 3.53
N ARG A 31 -0.62 18.91 2.97
CA ARG A 31 0.44 19.82 3.39
C ARG A 31 0.30 20.20 4.86
N GLU A 32 -0.91 20.55 5.27
CA GLU A 32 -1.21 20.91 6.66
C GLU A 32 -1.05 19.72 7.63
N SER A 33 -1.43 18.50 7.19
CA SER A 33 -1.50 17.34 8.09
C SER A 33 -0.23 16.51 8.16
N VAL A 34 0.49 16.34 7.06
CA VAL A 34 1.66 15.44 6.95
C VAL A 34 2.89 16.12 6.36
N GLY A 35 2.84 17.41 6.05
CA GLY A 35 3.96 18.18 5.50
C GLY A 35 4.22 17.93 4.01
N ASP A 36 5.26 18.57 3.45
CA ASP A 36 5.62 18.52 2.03
C ASP A 36 6.52 17.35 1.65
N GLY A 37 7.08 16.66 2.62
CA GLY A 37 7.95 15.51 2.39
C GLY A 37 7.21 14.33 1.74
N VAL A 38 7.89 13.66 0.81
CA VAL A 38 7.43 12.39 0.22
C VAL A 38 8.28 11.26 0.79
N LEU A 39 7.67 10.45 1.66
CA LEU A 39 8.35 9.34 2.32
C LEU A 39 8.74 8.24 1.34
N LEU A 40 9.92 7.66 1.49
CA LEU A 40 10.32 6.45 0.80
C LEU A 40 10.17 5.21 1.70
N ARG A 41 9.59 4.14 1.15
CA ARG A 41 9.51 2.83 1.80
C ARG A 41 10.05 1.76 0.88
N GLY A 42 11.20 1.17 1.20
CA GLY A 42 11.80 0.11 0.42
C GLY A 42 11.02 -1.19 0.56
N ILE A 43 10.55 -1.76 -0.57
CA ILE A 43 9.79 -3.01 -0.56
C ILE A 43 10.66 -4.18 -0.97
N ILE A 44 10.51 -5.29 -0.26
CA ILE A 44 11.07 -6.61 -0.56
C ILE A 44 9.89 -7.57 -0.69
N GLU A 45 9.60 -7.98 -1.91
CA GLU A 45 8.60 -9.00 -2.23
C GLU A 45 9.26 -10.37 -2.06
N PHE A 46 9.26 -10.90 -0.83
CA PHE A 46 10.09 -12.04 -0.49
C PHE A 46 9.52 -13.40 -0.90
N SER A 47 8.23 -13.47 -1.25
CA SER A 47 7.61 -14.69 -1.78
C SER A 47 6.36 -14.36 -2.58
N ASN A 48 6.16 -15.08 -3.69
CA ASN A 48 4.94 -15.01 -4.50
C ASN A 48 4.03 -16.24 -4.29
N VAL A 49 4.32 -17.09 -3.31
CA VAL A 49 3.45 -18.20 -2.94
C VAL A 49 2.19 -17.66 -2.26
N CYS A 50 1.01 -18.10 -2.71
CA CYS A 50 -0.26 -17.65 -2.16
C CYS A 50 -1.26 -18.81 -2.15
N ARG A 51 -2.03 -18.93 -1.07
CA ARG A 51 -3.09 -19.93 -0.91
C ARG A 51 -4.44 -19.48 -1.49
N ASN A 52 -4.60 -18.17 -1.64
CA ASN A 52 -5.88 -17.57 -1.98
C ASN A 52 -6.21 -17.67 -3.47
N GLU A 53 -7.49 -17.56 -3.79
CA GLU A 53 -8.04 -17.63 -5.14
C GLU A 53 -8.67 -16.29 -5.57
N CYS A 54 -8.16 -15.16 -5.07
CA CYS A 54 -8.67 -13.84 -5.41
C CYS A 54 -8.79 -13.67 -6.92
N LEU A 55 -9.97 -13.31 -7.41
CA LEU A 55 -10.32 -13.33 -8.83
C LEU A 55 -9.55 -12.32 -9.70
N TYR A 56 -8.85 -11.39 -9.07
CA TYR A 56 -8.12 -10.29 -9.73
C TYR A 56 -6.60 -10.41 -9.63
N CYS A 57 -6.07 -11.26 -8.75
CA CYS A 57 -4.65 -11.27 -8.40
C CYS A 57 -3.87 -12.33 -9.16
N GLY A 58 -2.80 -11.91 -9.86
CA GLY A 58 -1.92 -12.84 -10.57
C GLY A 58 -1.20 -13.85 -9.68
N LEU A 59 -1.07 -13.58 -8.37
CA LEU A 59 -0.48 -14.53 -7.41
C LEU A 59 -1.47 -15.60 -6.95
N ASN A 60 -2.74 -15.57 -7.38
CA ASN A 60 -3.70 -16.59 -6.95
C ASN A 60 -3.17 -18.01 -7.17
N ARG A 61 -3.58 -18.96 -6.33
CA ARG A 61 -3.03 -20.33 -6.34
C ARG A 61 -3.32 -21.09 -7.63
N ARG A 62 -4.38 -20.70 -8.36
CA ARG A 62 -4.76 -21.33 -9.64
C ARG A 62 -3.89 -20.89 -10.82
N ASN A 63 -3.10 -19.83 -10.66
CA ASN A 63 -2.16 -19.44 -11.69
C ASN A 63 -0.94 -20.38 -11.71
N THR A 64 -1.02 -21.41 -12.57
CA THR A 64 0.03 -22.42 -12.74
C THR A 64 1.16 -21.97 -13.68
N ARG A 65 1.02 -20.81 -14.34
CA ARG A 65 2.06 -20.26 -15.22
C ARG A 65 3.11 -19.47 -14.47
N LEU A 66 2.82 -19.09 -13.22
CA LEU A 66 3.73 -18.32 -12.39
C LEU A 66 4.78 -19.23 -11.75
N THR A 67 6.05 -18.93 -11.98
CA THR A 67 7.15 -19.58 -11.24
C THR A 67 7.14 -19.10 -9.80
N ARG A 68 6.88 -20.01 -8.86
CA ARG A 68 6.83 -19.69 -7.43
C ARG A 68 8.22 -19.61 -6.85
N TYR A 69 8.42 -18.65 -5.95
CA TYR A 69 9.68 -18.46 -5.24
C TYR A 69 9.45 -18.03 -3.79
N ARG A 70 10.46 -18.23 -2.98
CA ARG A 70 10.64 -17.64 -1.65
C ARG A 70 12.10 -17.30 -1.48
N LEU A 71 12.41 -16.08 -1.06
CA LEU A 71 13.76 -15.65 -0.71
C LEU A 71 14.22 -16.34 0.57
N THR A 72 15.50 -16.63 0.63
CA THR A 72 16.15 -17.03 1.88
C THR A 72 16.25 -15.85 2.85
N ARG A 73 16.46 -16.13 4.12
CA ARG A 73 16.71 -15.10 5.14
C ARG A 73 17.87 -14.18 4.72
N ASP A 74 18.97 -14.75 4.23
CA ASP A 74 20.16 -13.97 3.86
C ASP A 74 19.91 -13.06 2.66
N GLU A 75 19.15 -13.50 1.66
CA GLU A 75 18.72 -12.67 0.53
C GLU A 75 17.85 -11.49 1.01
N ILE A 76 16.94 -11.73 1.96
CA ILE A 76 16.11 -10.67 2.54
C ILE A 76 16.97 -9.66 3.31
N LEU A 77 17.91 -10.13 4.14
CA LEU A 77 18.80 -9.26 4.90
C LEU A 77 19.72 -8.44 3.97
N ALA A 78 20.24 -9.03 2.92
CA ALA A 78 21.04 -8.33 1.92
C ALA A 78 20.23 -7.24 1.19
N ALA A 79 18.99 -7.55 0.80
CA ALA A 79 18.09 -6.57 0.19
C ALA A 79 17.74 -5.44 1.18
N ALA A 80 17.50 -5.75 2.44
CA ALA A 80 17.25 -4.78 3.50
C ALA A 80 18.46 -3.86 3.73
N GLN A 81 19.68 -4.39 3.70
CA GLN A 81 20.91 -3.58 3.76
C GLN A 81 21.00 -2.59 2.58
N ASN A 82 20.60 -2.99 1.37
CA ASN A 82 20.58 -2.11 0.21
C ASN A 82 19.58 -0.96 0.38
N ILE A 83 18.41 -1.24 0.99
CA ILE A 83 17.43 -0.19 1.36
C ILE A 83 18.08 0.84 2.30
N CYS A 84 18.77 0.37 3.33
CA CYS A 84 19.40 1.25 4.32
C CYS A 84 20.58 2.02 3.73
N ARG A 85 21.41 1.42 2.85
CA ARG A 85 22.47 2.13 2.12
C ARG A 85 21.92 3.26 1.24
N ALA A 86 20.70 3.11 0.74
CA ALA A 86 19.98 4.16 0.02
C ALA A 86 19.38 5.25 0.95
N GLY A 87 19.65 5.21 2.24
CA GLY A 87 19.15 6.17 3.23
C GLY A 87 17.70 5.94 3.67
N ILE A 88 17.03 4.91 3.15
CA ILE A 88 15.61 4.65 3.43
C ILE A 88 15.46 3.95 4.78
N LYS A 89 14.63 4.50 5.66
CA LYS A 89 14.42 4.02 7.02
C LYS A 89 13.11 3.23 7.21
N THR A 90 12.54 2.69 6.15
CA THR A 90 11.39 1.78 6.22
C THR A 90 11.57 0.61 5.26
N ILE A 91 11.45 -0.60 5.78
CA ILE A 91 11.50 -1.84 5.04
C ILE A 91 10.10 -2.46 5.07
N VAL A 92 9.57 -2.76 3.87
CA VAL A 92 8.30 -3.47 3.70
C VAL A 92 8.61 -4.90 3.26
N LEU A 93 8.28 -5.88 4.10
CA LEU A 93 8.34 -7.30 3.78
C LEU A 93 6.97 -7.74 3.29
N GLN A 94 6.88 -8.05 2.01
CA GLN A 94 5.63 -8.41 1.34
C GLN A 94 5.72 -9.82 0.74
N SER A 95 4.62 -10.57 0.85
CA SER A 95 4.47 -11.86 0.18
C SER A 95 3.04 -12.08 -0.30
N GLY A 96 2.80 -13.18 -1.02
CA GLY A 96 1.49 -13.80 -1.05
C GLY A 96 1.11 -14.31 0.36
N GLU A 97 -0.14 -14.70 0.52
CA GLU A 97 -0.62 -15.30 1.78
C GLU A 97 -0.35 -16.80 1.73
N GLU A 98 0.70 -17.25 2.41
CA GLU A 98 1.14 -18.65 2.39
C GLU A 98 0.54 -19.45 3.55
N ASP A 99 0.05 -20.69 3.28
CA ASP A 99 -0.41 -21.60 4.33
C ASP A 99 0.71 -21.98 5.31
N ASN A 100 1.89 -22.25 4.74
CA ASN A 100 3.04 -22.79 5.47
C ASN A 100 4.13 -21.74 5.66
N LEU A 101 3.78 -20.47 5.83
CA LEU A 101 4.76 -19.48 6.29
C LEU A 101 5.11 -19.77 7.75
N ASP A 102 6.34 -20.20 7.98
CA ASP A 102 6.84 -20.45 9.33
C ASP A 102 6.93 -19.11 10.09
N ALA A 103 6.10 -18.98 11.12
CA ALA A 103 6.02 -17.78 11.94
C ALA A 103 7.32 -17.52 12.72
N VAL A 104 8.03 -18.59 13.13
CA VAL A 104 9.32 -18.49 13.81
C VAL A 104 10.40 -18.03 12.87
N TRP A 105 10.44 -18.56 11.65
CA TRP A 105 11.36 -18.10 10.61
C TRP A 105 11.16 -16.60 10.30
N LEU A 106 9.90 -16.14 10.12
CA LEU A 106 9.65 -14.72 9.85
C LEU A 106 10.03 -13.84 11.06
N ARG A 107 9.79 -14.31 12.30
CA ARG A 107 10.29 -13.65 13.52
C ARG A 107 11.80 -13.45 13.46
N GLU A 108 12.57 -14.47 13.04
CA GLU A 108 14.02 -14.39 12.93
C GLU A 108 14.48 -13.43 11.84
N VAL A 109 13.76 -13.37 10.70
CA VAL A 109 13.99 -12.37 9.67
C VAL A 109 13.79 -10.96 10.22
N ILE A 110 12.66 -10.71 10.91
CA ILE A 110 12.35 -9.40 11.51
C ILE A 110 13.43 -9.00 12.52
N ALA A 111 13.78 -9.89 13.44
CA ALA A 111 14.84 -9.66 14.43
C ALA A 111 16.19 -9.38 13.76
N GLY A 112 16.53 -10.10 12.68
CA GLY A 112 17.74 -9.88 11.89
C GLY A 112 17.77 -8.50 11.24
N VAL A 113 16.66 -8.05 10.66
CA VAL A 113 16.55 -6.68 10.13
C VAL A 113 16.74 -5.65 11.24
N ARG A 114 16.06 -5.82 12.37
CA ARG A 114 16.13 -4.88 13.51
C ARG A 114 17.50 -4.81 14.17
N SER A 115 18.23 -5.92 14.23
CA SER A 115 19.58 -5.95 14.85
C SER A 115 20.63 -5.22 13.99
N CYS A 116 20.43 -5.14 12.69
CA CYS A 116 21.40 -4.57 11.75
C CYS A 116 21.08 -3.13 11.34
N MET A 117 19.86 -2.64 11.58
CA MET A 117 19.37 -1.41 10.95
C MET A 117 18.38 -0.65 11.82
N ASP A 118 18.56 0.69 11.90
CA ASP A 118 17.56 1.60 12.47
C ASP A 118 16.47 1.90 11.41
N ALA A 119 15.66 0.90 11.10
CA ALA A 119 14.58 1.02 10.13
C ALA A 119 13.28 0.47 10.70
N ALA A 120 12.15 1.07 10.32
CA ALA A 120 10.84 0.52 10.62
C ALA A 120 10.56 -0.71 9.75
N VAL A 121 10.01 -1.76 10.34
CA VAL A 121 9.59 -2.98 9.63
C VAL A 121 8.08 -2.98 9.45
N THR A 122 7.64 -3.05 8.21
CA THR A 122 6.24 -3.20 7.80
C THR A 122 6.03 -4.60 7.25
N LEU A 123 5.03 -5.31 7.72
CA LEU A 123 4.63 -6.61 7.18
C LEU A 123 3.41 -6.47 6.27
N CYS A 124 3.38 -7.27 5.19
CA CYS A 124 2.25 -7.42 4.30
C CYS A 124 2.20 -8.88 3.83
N VAL A 125 1.74 -9.78 4.71
CA VAL A 125 1.81 -11.25 4.53
C VAL A 125 0.44 -11.94 4.69
N GLY A 126 -0.64 -11.18 4.52
CA GLY A 126 -2.01 -11.68 4.54
C GLY A 126 -2.60 -11.88 5.94
N GLU A 127 -3.65 -12.69 6.02
CA GLU A 127 -4.36 -13.00 7.26
C GLU A 127 -3.60 -14.03 8.07
N ARG A 128 -3.49 -13.77 9.40
CA ARG A 128 -2.79 -14.63 10.34
C ARG A 128 -3.55 -14.75 11.66
N SER A 129 -3.05 -15.60 12.54
CA SER A 129 -3.55 -15.67 13.89
C SER A 129 -3.07 -14.48 14.73
N ARG A 130 -3.78 -14.18 15.81
CA ARG A 130 -3.38 -13.14 16.77
C ARG A 130 -2.02 -13.43 17.40
N GLU A 131 -1.72 -14.72 17.65
CA GLU A 131 -0.47 -15.19 18.22
C GLU A 131 0.72 -14.94 17.27
N GLU A 132 0.55 -15.17 15.96
CA GLU A 132 1.55 -14.85 14.95
C GLU A 132 1.81 -13.33 14.88
N TYR A 133 0.77 -12.52 14.88
CA TYR A 133 0.90 -11.07 14.93
C TYR A 133 1.65 -10.62 16.18
N GLN A 134 1.31 -11.18 17.35
CA GLN A 134 1.99 -10.87 18.62
C GLN A 134 3.45 -11.26 18.59
N LEU A 135 3.78 -12.44 18.06
CA LEU A 135 5.15 -12.95 17.91
C LEU A 135 6.01 -11.99 17.07
N TRP A 136 5.48 -11.52 15.94
CA TRP A 136 6.19 -10.61 15.04
C TRP A 136 6.29 -9.18 15.61
N LYS A 137 5.26 -8.75 16.33
CA LYS A 137 5.31 -7.48 17.07
C LYS A 137 6.44 -7.46 18.11
N GLN A 138 6.56 -8.52 18.88
CA GLN A 138 7.63 -8.68 19.87
C GLN A 138 9.02 -8.77 19.23
N ALA A 139 9.13 -9.28 18.01
CA ALA A 139 10.37 -9.31 17.24
C ALA A 139 10.76 -7.94 16.66
N GLY A 140 9.88 -6.94 16.74
CA GLY A 140 10.13 -5.57 16.30
C GLY A 140 9.44 -5.15 15.00
N ALA A 141 8.40 -5.87 14.55
CA ALA A 141 7.55 -5.38 13.48
C ALA A 141 6.74 -4.16 13.96
N ASP A 142 6.89 -3.04 13.27
CA ASP A 142 6.25 -1.77 13.64
C ASP A 142 4.86 -1.63 13.04
N ARG A 143 4.70 -2.07 11.76
CA ARG A 143 3.53 -1.81 10.93
C ARG A 143 3.04 -3.08 10.25
N TYR A 144 1.74 -3.09 9.98
CA TYR A 144 1.12 -4.15 9.17
C TYR A 144 0.17 -3.54 8.15
N LEU A 145 0.30 -3.95 6.88
CA LEU A 145 -0.64 -3.59 5.82
C LEU A 145 -1.48 -4.81 5.46
N LEU A 146 -2.79 -4.70 5.67
CA LEU A 146 -3.78 -5.69 5.30
C LEU A 146 -4.96 -4.99 4.61
N LYS A 147 -4.97 -5.01 3.28
CA LYS A 147 -6.00 -4.32 2.51
C LYS A 147 -7.33 -5.04 2.59
N ILE A 148 -8.41 -4.27 2.79
CA ILE A 148 -9.79 -4.79 2.73
C ILE A 148 -10.22 -5.07 1.28
N GLU A 149 -9.63 -4.38 0.30
CA GLU A 149 -9.90 -4.33 -1.14
C GLU A 149 -11.28 -3.76 -1.50
N THR A 150 -12.33 -4.10 -0.78
CA THR A 150 -13.63 -3.46 -0.73
C THR A 150 -14.26 -3.68 0.63
N SER A 151 -14.96 -2.68 1.15
CA SER A 151 -15.71 -2.76 2.42
C SER A 151 -17.13 -3.28 2.26
N ASP A 152 -17.56 -3.57 1.03
CA ASP A 152 -18.81 -4.24 0.73
C ASP A 152 -18.67 -5.74 0.96
N PRO A 153 -19.35 -6.35 1.97
CA PRO A 153 -19.17 -7.75 2.29
C PRO A 153 -19.63 -8.71 1.17
N GLY A 154 -20.65 -8.31 0.40
CA GLY A 154 -21.14 -9.09 -0.73
C GLY A 154 -20.11 -9.15 -1.84
N LEU A 155 -19.62 -7.98 -2.27
CA LEU A 155 -18.58 -7.88 -3.29
C LEU A 155 -17.26 -8.51 -2.82
N TYR A 156 -16.93 -8.39 -1.53
CA TYR A 156 -15.74 -9.06 -0.95
C TYR A 156 -15.83 -10.58 -1.11
N GLY A 157 -16.97 -11.17 -0.76
CA GLY A 157 -17.18 -12.61 -0.86
C GLY A 157 -17.13 -13.13 -2.31
N GLU A 158 -17.66 -12.37 -3.26
CA GLU A 158 -17.58 -12.71 -4.69
C GLU A 158 -16.13 -12.70 -5.21
N LEU A 159 -15.33 -11.72 -4.80
CA LEU A 159 -13.96 -11.52 -5.31
C LEU A 159 -12.91 -12.38 -4.61
N HIS A 160 -13.24 -12.93 -3.44
CA HIS A 160 -12.31 -13.68 -2.59
C HIS A 160 -12.86 -15.08 -2.23
N PRO A 161 -12.98 -16.01 -3.19
CA PRO A 161 -13.47 -17.36 -2.92
C PRO A 161 -12.70 -18.03 -1.77
N GLY A 162 -13.44 -18.56 -0.80
CA GLY A 162 -12.87 -19.24 0.36
C GLY A 162 -12.33 -18.33 1.47
N MET A 163 -12.48 -17.01 1.34
CA MET A 163 -12.14 -16.04 2.40
C MET A 163 -13.41 -15.45 3.04
N SER A 164 -13.29 -14.90 4.24
CA SER A 164 -14.40 -14.27 4.96
C SER A 164 -14.09 -12.81 5.23
N PHE A 165 -15.05 -11.93 4.97
CA PHE A 165 -14.99 -10.51 5.30
C PHE A 165 -14.83 -10.30 6.81
N GLU A 166 -15.52 -11.10 7.62
CA GLU A 166 -15.46 -11.07 9.08
C GLU A 166 -14.06 -11.44 9.57
N ASN A 167 -13.42 -12.46 8.97
CA ASN A 167 -12.04 -12.81 9.35
C ASN A 167 -11.05 -11.72 8.94
N ARG A 168 -11.25 -11.07 7.78
CA ARG A 168 -10.42 -9.94 7.35
C ARG A 168 -10.52 -8.76 8.32
N THR A 169 -11.73 -8.43 8.76
CA THR A 169 -11.95 -7.35 9.73
C THR A 169 -11.43 -7.71 11.12
N ARG A 170 -11.64 -8.95 11.58
CA ARG A 170 -11.03 -9.47 12.83
C ARG A 170 -9.51 -9.31 12.81
N CYS A 171 -8.84 -9.66 11.71
CA CYS A 171 -7.39 -9.48 11.59
C CYS A 171 -6.97 -8.01 11.75
N LEU A 172 -7.73 -7.06 11.18
CA LEU A 172 -7.44 -5.63 11.32
C LEU A 172 -7.66 -5.15 12.77
N GLU A 173 -8.65 -5.68 13.47
CA GLU A 173 -8.90 -5.43 14.89
C GLU A 173 -7.77 -5.98 15.76
N ASP A 174 -7.37 -7.25 15.56
CA ASP A 174 -6.25 -7.86 16.27
C ASP A 174 -4.95 -7.05 16.12
N LEU A 175 -4.65 -6.60 14.90
CA LEU A 175 -3.47 -5.77 14.63
C LEU A 175 -3.54 -4.42 15.38
N THR A 176 -4.72 -3.82 15.46
CA THR A 176 -4.95 -2.57 16.19
C THR A 176 -4.74 -2.76 17.68
N ASP A 177 -5.33 -3.81 18.25
CA ASP A 177 -5.21 -4.16 19.68
C ASP A 177 -3.77 -4.48 20.08
N LEU A 178 -2.99 -5.06 19.17
CA LEU A 178 -1.56 -5.33 19.35
C LEU A 178 -0.68 -4.09 19.12
N ASN A 179 -1.28 -2.90 18.97
CA ASN A 179 -0.57 -1.63 18.77
C ASN A 179 0.36 -1.61 17.53
N TYR A 180 -0.02 -2.26 16.45
CA TYR A 180 0.62 -2.01 15.17
C TYR A 180 0.22 -0.61 14.64
N GLN A 181 1.09 -0.01 13.84
CA GLN A 181 0.65 1.02 12.91
C GLN A 181 -0.06 0.30 11.75
N VAL A 182 -1.39 0.34 11.77
CA VAL A 182 -2.21 -0.48 10.87
C VAL A 182 -2.47 0.24 9.56
N GLY A 183 -2.34 -0.49 8.46
CA GLY A 183 -2.74 -0.03 7.14
C GLY A 183 -3.79 -0.92 6.52
N SER A 184 -4.71 -0.29 5.79
CA SER A 184 -5.67 -0.97 4.92
C SER A 184 -5.75 -0.26 3.56
N GLY A 185 -6.76 -0.55 2.76
CA GLY A 185 -6.94 0.08 1.46
C GLY A 185 -7.88 -0.70 0.56
N ASN A 186 -8.13 -0.14 -0.62
CA ASN A 186 -9.04 -0.75 -1.60
C ASN A 186 -8.44 -0.82 -3.00
N LEU A 187 -9.17 -1.54 -3.87
CA LEU A 187 -9.03 -1.47 -5.32
C LEU A 187 -10.20 -0.64 -5.89
N VAL A 188 -9.92 0.14 -6.92
CA VAL A 188 -10.90 0.96 -7.64
C VAL A 188 -11.12 0.40 -9.04
N GLY A 189 -12.37 0.20 -9.42
CA GLY A 189 -12.78 -0.35 -10.71
C GLY A 189 -12.93 -1.87 -10.72
N LEU A 190 -13.17 -2.49 -9.58
CA LEU A 190 -13.52 -3.90 -9.48
C LEU A 190 -14.87 -4.18 -10.15
N LYS A 191 -15.01 -5.35 -10.77
CA LYS A 191 -16.31 -5.81 -11.30
C LYS A 191 -17.36 -5.81 -10.18
N GLY A 192 -18.51 -5.19 -10.44
CA GLY A 192 -19.59 -5.06 -9.47
C GLY A 192 -19.45 -3.91 -8.48
N GLN A 193 -18.33 -3.19 -8.47
CA GLN A 193 -18.13 -2.04 -7.60
C GLN A 193 -19.00 -0.85 -8.02
N THR A 194 -19.67 -0.23 -7.08
CA THR A 194 -20.54 0.94 -7.28
C THR A 194 -19.96 2.18 -6.59
N VAL A 195 -20.55 3.35 -6.86
CA VAL A 195 -20.21 4.57 -6.12
C VAL A 195 -20.52 4.40 -4.63
N GLU A 196 -21.63 3.73 -4.30
CA GLU A 196 -22.05 3.45 -2.93
C GLU A 196 -21.03 2.56 -2.19
N SER A 197 -20.45 1.56 -2.86
CA SER A 197 -19.41 0.73 -2.26
C SER A 197 -18.09 1.52 -2.07
N LEU A 198 -17.75 2.45 -2.98
CA LEU A 198 -16.60 3.35 -2.81
C LEU A 198 -16.79 4.33 -1.65
N ILE A 199 -18.02 4.84 -1.43
CA ILE A 199 -18.36 5.64 -0.25
C ILE A 199 -18.21 4.80 1.02
N GLY A 200 -18.70 3.56 0.99
CA GLY A 200 -18.50 2.60 2.08
C GLY A 200 -17.03 2.39 2.43
N ASP A 201 -16.16 2.30 1.41
CA ASP A 201 -14.71 2.20 1.62
C ASP A 201 -14.13 3.42 2.35
N LEU A 202 -14.53 4.64 1.96
CA LEU A 202 -14.10 5.87 2.64
C LEU A 202 -14.58 5.93 4.10
N GLU A 203 -15.83 5.52 4.34
CA GLU A 203 -16.40 5.42 5.70
C GLU A 203 -15.66 4.36 6.53
N PHE A 204 -15.30 3.23 5.92
CA PHE A 204 -14.50 2.18 6.55
C PHE A 204 -13.11 2.69 6.95
N PHE A 205 -12.42 3.41 6.07
CA PHE A 205 -11.12 4.00 6.39
C PHE A 205 -11.20 5.02 7.51
N LYS A 206 -12.23 5.86 7.51
CA LYS A 206 -12.47 6.87 8.54
C LYS A 206 -12.72 6.23 9.91
N ARG A 207 -13.58 5.19 9.97
CA ARG A 207 -13.88 4.46 11.21
C ARG A 207 -12.68 3.69 11.75
N GLY A 208 -11.95 3.03 10.86
CA GLY A 208 -10.76 2.23 11.20
C GLY A 208 -9.58 3.07 11.69
N ARG A 209 -9.57 4.39 11.43
CA ARG A 209 -8.48 5.30 11.82
C ARG A 209 -7.10 4.77 11.44
N PHE A 210 -7.01 4.17 10.25
CA PHE A 210 -5.78 3.55 9.79
C PHE A 210 -4.64 4.56 9.65
N ASP A 211 -3.44 4.15 10.05
CA ASP A 211 -2.20 4.92 9.93
C ASP A 211 -1.69 4.99 8.47
N MET A 212 -2.13 4.03 7.65
CA MET A 212 -1.81 3.94 6.23
C MET A 212 -3.06 3.55 5.45
N VAL A 213 -3.32 4.23 4.32
CA VAL A 213 -4.42 3.84 3.42
C VAL A 213 -3.92 3.78 1.98
N SER A 214 -4.01 2.59 1.37
CA SER A 214 -3.56 2.36 0.00
C SER A 214 -4.74 2.25 -0.96
N VAL A 215 -4.93 3.25 -1.79
CA VAL A 215 -5.90 3.25 -2.90
C VAL A 215 -5.17 2.90 -4.18
N SER A 216 -5.63 1.87 -4.90
CA SER A 216 -4.99 1.42 -6.14
C SER A 216 -6.03 1.11 -7.21
N PRO A 217 -5.77 1.38 -8.50
CA PRO A 217 -6.65 0.92 -9.56
C PRO A 217 -6.58 -0.61 -9.67
N PHE A 218 -7.70 -1.22 -10.02
CA PHE A 218 -7.73 -2.59 -10.51
C PHE A 218 -7.02 -2.65 -11.88
N ILE A 219 -6.14 -3.61 -12.07
CA ILE A 219 -5.51 -3.92 -13.35
C ILE A 219 -5.76 -5.40 -13.63
N PRO A 220 -6.51 -5.75 -14.70
CA PRO A 220 -6.85 -7.12 -15.00
C PRO A 220 -5.59 -7.93 -15.32
N HIS A 221 -5.46 -9.09 -14.70
CA HIS A 221 -4.35 -10.00 -14.97
C HIS A 221 -4.81 -11.13 -15.91
N PRO A 222 -4.06 -11.44 -17.00
CA PRO A 222 -4.50 -12.39 -18.04
C PRO A 222 -4.68 -13.83 -17.55
N GLN A 223 -4.13 -14.18 -16.39
CA GLN A 223 -4.26 -15.51 -15.77
C GLN A 223 -5.27 -15.51 -14.60
N THR A 224 -6.28 -14.63 -14.65
CA THR A 224 -7.31 -14.53 -13.62
C THR A 224 -8.71 -14.58 -14.25
N PRO A 225 -9.74 -14.92 -13.48
CA PRO A 225 -11.12 -14.89 -13.97
C PRO A 225 -11.58 -13.51 -14.48
N LEU A 226 -10.99 -12.42 -13.97
CA LEU A 226 -11.31 -11.06 -14.38
C LEU A 226 -10.41 -10.52 -15.52
N ALA A 227 -9.73 -11.38 -16.26
CA ALA A 227 -8.83 -11.00 -17.37
C ALA A 227 -9.49 -10.15 -18.46
N GLY A 228 -10.79 -10.36 -18.69
CA GLY A 228 -11.57 -9.63 -19.70
C GLY A 228 -12.24 -8.34 -19.22
N GLU A 229 -12.13 -8.02 -17.93
CA GLU A 229 -12.74 -6.82 -17.38
C GLU A 229 -11.90 -5.57 -17.69
N PRO A 230 -12.51 -4.38 -17.81
CA PRO A 230 -11.76 -3.15 -17.98
C PRO A 230 -10.90 -2.85 -16.76
N ALA A 231 -9.76 -2.20 -16.97
CA ALA A 231 -8.96 -1.67 -15.88
C ALA A 231 -9.71 -0.54 -15.13
N GLY A 232 -9.38 -0.35 -13.87
CA GLY A 232 -9.93 0.72 -13.05
C GLY A 232 -9.61 2.10 -13.64
N ASP A 233 -10.59 2.99 -13.59
CA ASP A 233 -10.47 4.35 -14.12
C ASP A 233 -9.49 5.19 -13.29
N LEU A 234 -8.55 5.86 -13.97
CA LEU A 234 -7.55 6.70 -13.32
C LEU A 234 -8.16 7.90 -12.60
N GLN A 235 -9.18 8.56 -13.22
CA GLN A 235 -9.80 9.72 -12.60
C GLN A 235 -10.54 9.33 -11.33
N MET A 236 -11.29 8.21 -11.36
CA MET A 236 -11.94 7.67 -10.17
C MET A 236 -10.91 7.30 -9.09
N THR A 237 -9.80 6.68 -9.46
CA THR A 237 -8.72 6.36 -8.53
C THR A 237 -8.12 7.61 -7.87
N LEU A 238 -7.90 8.69 -8.65
CA LEU A 238 -7.38 9.95 -8.12
C LEU A 238 -8.40 10.65 -7.21
N LYS A 239 -9.70 10.60 -7.54
CA LYS A 239 -10.78 11.09 -6.65
C LYS A 239 -10.76 10.34 -5.32
N MET A 240 -10.67 9.01 -5.37
CA MET A 240 -10.60 8.19 -4.17
C MET A 240 -9.36 8.50 -3.32
N ILE A 241 -8.20 8.76 -3.93
CA ILE A 241 -7.00 9.22 -3.19
C ILE A 241 -7.26 10.57 -2.53
N ALA A 242 -7.82 11.54 -3.26
CA ALA A 242 -8.11 12.87 -2.76
C ALA A 242 -9.13 12.83 -1.61
N LEU A 243 -10.22 12.10 -1.77
CA LEU A 243 -11.22 11.91 -0.73
C LEU A 243 -10.67 11.16 0.48
N THR A 244 -9.82 10.14 0.27
CA THR A 244 -9.12 9.44 1.34
C THR A 244 -8.25 10.40 2.15
N ARG A 245 -7.52 11.32 1.50
CA ARG A 245 -6.74 12.36 2.19
C ARG A 245 -7.63 13.27 3.03
N ILE A 246 -8.78 13.65 2.50
CA ILE A 246 -9.72 14.55 3.19
C ILE A 246 -10.36 13.88 4.41
N VAL A 247 -10.76 12.61 4.28
CA VAL A 247 -11.43 11.88 5.40
C VAL A 247 -10.44 11.26 6.40
N CYS A 248 -9.20 11.00 5.97
CA CYS A 248 -8.11 10.44 6.77
C CYS A 248 -6.87 11.37 6.70
N PRO A 249 -6.93 12.60 7.21
CA PRO A 249 -5.92 13.63 6.94
C PRO A 249 -4.52 13.26 7.44
N LYS A 250 -4.41 12.46 8.48
CA LYS A 250 -3.13 12.03 9.09
C LYS A 250 -2.59 10.69 8.55
N ALA A 251 -3.32 9.99 7.70
CA ALA A 251 -2.86 8.71 7.15
C ALA A 251 -1.72 8.89 6.14
N HIS A 252 -0.79 7.96 6.10
CA HIS A 252 0.18 7.87 5.02
C HIS A 252 -0.46 7.17 3.80
N ILE A 253 -0.48 7.85 2.66
CA ILE A 253 -1.14 7.38 1.43
C ILE A 253 -0.08 7.17 0.34
N PRO A 254 0.14 5.94 -0.14
CA PRO A 254 1.10 5.69 -1.20
C PRO A 254 0.55 6.09 -2.58
N ALA A 255 1.39 6.71 -3.41
CA ALA A 255 1.23 6.70 -4.85
C ALA A 255 1.65 5.31 -5.35
N SER A 256 0.68 4.40 -5.47
CA SER A 256 0.95 2.98 -5.71
C SER A 256 1.63 2.73 -7.05
N THR A 257 2.43 1.67 -7.15
CA THR A 257 3.07 1.25 -8.41
C THR A 257 2.02 0.91 -9.48
N ALA A 258 0.84 0.45 -9.09
CA ALA A 258 -0.27 0.17 -9.99
C ALA A 258 -0.72 1.42 -10.77
N ILE A 259 -0.81 2.59 -10.10
CA ILE A 259 -1.12 3.85 -10.78
C ILE A 259 -0.06 4.17 -11.84
N GLY A 260 1.22 3.93 -11.53
CA GLY A 260 2.31 4.11 -12.48
C GLY A 260 2.29 3.13 -13.65
N SER A 261 1.59 1.99 -13.53
CA SER A 261 1.56 0.91 -14.53
C SER A 261 0.30 0.92 -15.40
N LEU A 262 -0.74 1.70 -15.03
CA LEU A 262 -2.09 1.61 -15.58
C LEU A 262 -2.18 1.92 -17.09
N HIS A 263 -1.47 2.94 -17.58
CA HIS A 263 -1.58 3.43 -18.97
C HIS A 263 -0.22 3.61 -19.67
N GLY A 264 0.80 2.85 -19.27
CA GLY A 264 2.14 2.96 -19.85
C GLY A 264 2.90 4.24 -19.47
N ARG A 265 2.22 5.25 -18.93
CA ARG A 265 2.81 6.44 -18.33
C ARG A 265 2.94 6.28 -16.83
N ASP A 266 3.87 7.05 -16.25
CA ASP A 266 3.96 7.12 -14.79
C ASP A 266 3.01 8.20 -14.24
N GLU A 267 1.86 7.77 -13.75
CA GLU A 267 0.83 8.66 -13.19
C GLU A 267 0.98 8.88 -11.67
N ARG A 268 2.07 8.37 -11.05
CA ARG A 268 2.35 8.60 -9.63
C ARG A 268 2.48 10.09 -9.25
N PRO A 269 3.04 10.99 -10.09
CA PRO A 269 2.99 12.43 -9.81
C PRO A 269 1.57 12.97 -9.60
N ARG A 270 0.59 12.50 -10.38
CA ARG A 270 -0.81 12.92 -10.21
C ARG A 270 -1.41 12.40 -8.90
N ALA A 271 -1.06 11.18 -8.49
CA ALA A 271 -1.46 10.66 -7.18
C ALA A 271 -0.85 11.47 -6.03
N LEU A 272 0.43 11.88 -6.15
CA LEU A 272 1.08 12.77 -5.20
C LEU A 272 0.41 14.15 -5.13
N ALA A 273 -0.03 14.70 -6.27
CA ALA A 273 -0.80 15.94 -6.34
C ALA A 273 -2.22 15.79 -5.80
N ALA A 274 -2.78 14.58 -5.81
CA ALA A 274 -4.08 14.25 -5.23
C ALA A 274 -4.03 13.97 -3.71
N GLY A 275 -2.90 14.20 -3.04
CA GLY A 275 -2.79 14.05 -1.59
C GLY A 275 -2.01 12.82 -1.10
N ALA A 276 -1.44 11.99 -2.00
CA ALA A 276 -0.50 10.94 -1.61
C ALA A 276 0.82 11.54 -1.10
N ASN A 277 1.53 10.80 -0.25
CA ASN A 277 2.78 11.27 0.36
C ASN A 277 3.82 10.15 0.56
N VAL A 278 3.66 9.00 -0.09
CA VAL A 278 4.60 7.86 0.02
C VAL A 278 4.91 7.31 -1.37
N LEU A 279 6.17 6.98 -1.63
CA LEU A 279 6.64 6.20 -2.77
C LEU A 279 7.31 4.91 -2.28
N MET A 280 7.19 3.83 -3.07
CA MET A 280 7.68 2.51 -2.67
C MET A 280 8.66 1.95 -3.71
N PRO A 281 9.98 2.28 -3.60
CA PRO A 281 11.00 1.65 -4.45
C PRO A 281 11.13 0.15 -4.17
N ASN A 282 11.27 -0.64 -5.24
CA ASN A 282 11.35 -2.09 -5.14
C ASN A 282 12.81 -2.55 -5.06
N PHE A 283 13.16 -3.18 -3.94
CA PHE A 283 14.49 -3.74 -3.67
C PHE A 283 14.53 -5.27 -3.71
N THR A 284 13.45 -5.91 -4.14
CA THR A 284 13.48 -7.37 -4.41
C THR A 284 14.60 -7.67 -5.40
N PRO A 285 15.44 -8.71 -5.19
CA PRO A 285 16.50 -9.07 -6.13
C PRO A 285 15.93 -9.31 -7.55
N ALA A 286 16.67 -8.86 -8.58
CA ALA A 286 16.20 -8.79 -9.96
C ALA A 286 15.59 -10.11 -10.49
N PRO A 287 16.15 -11.32 -10.22
CA PRO A 287 15.58 -12.56 -10.73
C PRO A 287 14.15 -12.85 -10.24
N TYR A 288 13.79 -12.35 -9.06
CA TYR A 288 12.50 -12.60 -8.42
C TYR A 288 11.47 -11.51 -8.71
N ARG A 289 11.92 -10.29 -8.98
CA ARG A 289 11.07 -9.11 -9.13
C ARG A 289 10.05 -9.25 -10.27
N GLN A 290 10.46 -9.87 -11.37
CA GLN A 290 9.59 -10.17 -12.50
C GLN A 290 8.54 -11.24 -12.19
N GLN A 291 8.83 -12.13 -11.22
CA GLN A 291 7.96 -13.22 -10.82
C GLN A 291 6.91 -12.81 -9.78
N TYR A 292 7.02 -11.60 -9.21
CA TYR A 292 6.00 -11.05 -8.31
C TYR A 292 4.95 -10.28 -9.12
N GLU A 293 4.15 -11.01 -9.87
CA GLU A 293 3.24 -10.46 -10.86
C GLU A 293 1.79 -10.44 -10.36
N ILE A 294 1.48 -9.54 -9.41
CA ILE A 294 0.11 -9.33 -8.91
C ILE A 294 -0.81 -8.76 -9.99
N TYR A 295 -0.25 -7.99 -10.93
CA TYR A 295 -0.86 -7.48 -12.17
C TYR A 295 0.22 -7.38 -13.26
N PRO A 296 -0.16 -7.36 -14.56
CA PRO A 296 0.81 -7.33 -15.67
C PRO A 296 1.46 -5.94 -15.81
N ASN A 297 2.58 -5.90 -16.53
CA ASN A 297 3.30 -4.67 -16.88
C ASN A 297 3.71 -3.82 -15.65
N LYS A 298 3.98 -4.47 -14.53
CA LYS A 298 4.47 -3.82 -13.32
C LYS A 298 5.76 -3.06 -13.61
N ARG A 299 5.81 -1.79 -13.22
CA ARG A 299 7.00 -0.94 -13.42
C ARG A 299 8.17 -1.35 -12.52
N CYS A 300 9.36 -0.95 -12.93
CA CYS A 300 10.61 -1.10 -12.16
C CYS A 300 10.94 -2.57 -11.85
N VAL A 301 10.69 -3.49 -12.79
CA VAL A 301 11.00 -4.91 -12.62
C VAL A 301 12.37 -5.32 -13.18
N THR A 302 12.92 -4.54 -14.12
CA THR A 302 14.21 -4.80 -14.80
C THR A 302 15.31 -3.84 -14.38
N GLU A 303 14.95 -2.68 -13.80
CA GLU A 303 15.89 -1.64 -13.43
C GLU A 303 16.73 -2.02 -12.21
N ASP A 304 17.91 -1.42 -12.09
CA ASP A 304 18.72 -1.56 -10.87
C ASP A 304 17.99 -0.94 -9.67
N ALA A 305 17.86 -1.72 -8.61
CA ALA A 305 17.22 -1.27 -7.37
C ALA A 305 17.95 -0.06 -6.74
N GLY A 306 19.28 0.00 -6.89
CA GLY A 306 20.09 1.13 -6.41
C GLY A 306 19.82 2.45 -7.13
N ALA A 307 19.33 2.42 -8.38
CA ALA A 307 18.98 3.60 -9.15
C ALA A 307 17.57 4.15 -8.82
N CYS A 308 16.71 3.34 -8.22
CA CYS A 308 15.30 3.69 -7.92
C CYS A 308 15.14 4.96 -7.06
N PRO A 309 15.88 5.16 -5.94
CA PRO A 309 15.75 6.36 -5.12
C PRO A 309 16.01 7.64 -5.90
N GLY A 310 17.09 7.71 -6.68
CA GLY A 310 17.43 8.89 -7.50
C GLY A 310 16.39 9.18 -8.60
N CYS A 311 15.72 8.15 -9.15
CA CYS A 311 14.59 8.34 -10.06
C CYS A 311 13.40 9.00 -9.34
N MET A 312 13.08 8.55 -8.13
CA MET A 312 12.00 9.11 -7.32
C MET A 312 12.31 10.51 -6.83
N GLU A 313 13.56 10.79 -6.46
CA GLU A 313 14.02 12.14 -6.12
C GLU A 313 13.78 13.12 -7.26
N ARG A 314 14.19 12.76 -8.48
CA ARG A 314 13.95 13.61 -9.67
C ARG A 314 12.46 13.84 -9.93
N MET A 315 11.63 12.78 -9.79
CA MET A 315 10.17 12.89 -9.93
C MET A 315 9.58 13.86 -8.91
N VAL A 316 9.97 13.73 -7.65
CA VAL A 316 9.46 14.53 -6.54
C VAL A 316 9.94 15.98 -6.66
N ALA A 317 11.22 16.20 -7.03
CA ALA A 317 11.79 17.52 -7.24
C ALA A 317 11.13 18.26 -8.42
N ALA A 318 10.78 17.56 -9.50
CA ALA A 318 10.04 18.13 -10.63
C ALA A 318 8.62 18.63 -10.25
N MET A 319 8.08 18.18 -9.11
CA MET A 319 6.82 18.66 -8.54
C MET A 319 7.01 19.81 -7.52
N GLY A 320 8.23 20.31 -7.34
CA GLY A 320 8.55 21.30 -6.31
C GLY A 320 8.50 20.76 -4.87
N ARG A 321 8.55 19.43 -4.70
CA ARG A 321 8.54 18.74 -3.40
C ARG A 321 9.91 18.11 -3.12
N ARG A 322 10.10 17.61 -1.90
CA ARG A 322 11.32 16.89 -1.51
C ARG A 322 11.01 15.47 -1.04
N VAL A 323 11.96 14.56 -1.23
CA VAL A 323 11.95 13.26 -0.59
C VAL A 323 12.24 13.41 0.89
N ASP A 324 11.50 12.69 1.72
CA ASP A 324 11.69 12.57 3.16
C ASP A 324 12.22 11.16 3.49
N TYR A 325 13.42 11.11 4.02
CA TYR A 325 14.09 9.87 4.43
C TYR A 325 13.82 9.47 5.89
N ALA A 326 12.89 10.16 6.58
CA ALA A 326 12.49 9.79 7.93
C ALA A 326 11.81 8.40 7.95
N ARG A 327 11.73 7.82 9.16
CA ARG A 327 11.01 6.53 9.37
C ARG A 327 9.53 6.60 8.93
N GLY A 328 8.93 7.79 8.91
CA GLY A 328 7.53 7.97 8.54
C GLY A 328 6.58 7.19 9.45
N ASP A 329 6.80 7.25 10.76
CA ASP A 329 5.90 6.65 11.75
C ASP A 329 4.55 7.36 11.76
N ALA A 330 3.52 6.65 12.21
CA ALA A 330 2.17 7.18 12.33
C ALA A 330 2.15 8.45 13.19
N LEU A 331 1.47 9.49 12.73
CA LEU A 331 1.46 10.80 13.41
C LEU A 331 0.90 10.73 14.84
N ARG A 332 0.02 9.77 15.13
CA ARG A 332 -0.47 9.53 16.49
C ARG A 332 0.62 9.11 17.49
N LEU A 333 1.78 8.68 17.01
CA LEU A 333 2.93 8.27 17.83
C LEU A 333 3.96 9.41 18.01
N LYS A 334 3.78 10.54 17.33
CA LYS A 334 4.66 11.70 17.43
C LYS A 334 4.20 12.59 18.57
N SER A 335 5.15 13.15 19.33
CA SER A 335 4.85 14.22 20.28
C SER A 335 4.46 15.51 19.53
N ASP A 336 3.74 16.41 20.22
CA ASP A 336 3.38 17.71 19.63
C ASP A 336 4.63 18.52 19.19
N ALA A 337 5.75 18.36 19.88
CA ALA A 337 7.03 18.98 19.53
C ALA A 337 7.60 18.41 18.22
N ASP A 338 7.50 17.10 17.99
CA ASP A 338 7.96 16.46 16.74
C ASP A 338 7.06 16.86 15.57
N LEU A 339 5.75 17.02 15.82
CA LEU A 339 4.79 17.46 14.80
C LEU A 339 5.06 18.91 14.39
N ALA A 340 5.31 19.80 15.33
CA ALA A 340 5.64 21.19 15.05
C ALA A 340 6.93 21.34 14.21
N LYS A 341 7.96 20.55 14.51
CA LYS A 341 9.21 20.54 13.76
C LYS A 341 9.04 20.02 12.33
N ALA A 342 8.24 18.98 12.12
CA ALA A 342 7.97 18.41 10.79
C ALA A 342 7.13 19.32 9.88
N LEU A 343 6.46 20.32 10.43
CA LEU A 343 5.66 21.30 9.67
C LEU A 343 6.46 22.57 9.33
N CYS A 344 7.57 22.82 10.03
CA CYS A 344 8.45 23.97 9.80
C CYS A 344 9.62 23.67 8.84
N ASP A 345 9.99 22.42 8.68
CA ASP A 345 10.98 21.91 7.72
C ASP A 345 10.35 21.59 6.36
#